data_ade6b79344a5fef2d886a77f449868b3
#
_entry.id   ade6b79344a5fef2d886a77f449868b3
#
_cell.length_a   1.000
_cell.length_b   1.000
_cell.length_c   1.000
_cell.angle_alpha   90.00
_cell.angle_beta   90.00
_cell.angle_gamma   90.00
#
_symmetry.space_group_name_H-M   'P 1'
#
loop_
_entity.id
_entity.type
_entity.pdbx_description
1 polymer ?
#
loop_
_entity_poly.entity_id
_entity_poly.type
_entity_poly.pdbx_seq_one_letter_code
_entity_poly.pdbx_strand_id
1 'polypeptide(L)'
;MVQMESDSNLEAGDVAPDFELPGVDGETYTLDSFADDEALLLVFTCNHCPYAQAKFDLLNELAAEYDDVAVVGINPNDAEEYPDDSFEAMREWTADGRIQYDAYLRDESQAVAAEYGAVCTPDPFLFENSEARSASGNRTQSGDDDGEFRLVYQGRLDDALNPEDEPTRFHIREAIDAVLAGEEVALAWEPSRGCSIKWTAD
;
A
#
# COMPACT_ATOMS: atom_id res chain seq x y z
N MET A 1 13.58 17.55 -4.87
CA MET A 1 13.03 16.21 -4.73
C MET A 1 13.66 15.32 -5.80
N VAL A 2 14.11 14.13 -5.45
CA VAL A 2 14.62 13.17 -6.43
C VAL A 2 13.48 12.27 -6.81
N GLN A 3 13.18 12.21 -8.12
CA GLN A 3 12.19 11.27 -8.67
C GLN A 3 12.82 9.89 -8.76
N MET A 4 12.09 8.86 -8.37
CA MET A 4 12.49 7.46 -8.44
C MET A 4 11.37 6.60 -9.03
N GLU A 5 11.73 5.44 -9.50
CA GLU A 5 10.83 4.36 -9.87
C GLU A 5 10.97 3.25 -8.84
N SER A 6 9.86 2.57 -8.56
CA SER A 6 9.78 1.43 -7.64
C SER A 6 10.76 0.32 -8.08
N ASP A 7 11.45 -0.28 -7.12
CA ASP A 7 12.43 -1.36 -7.34
C ASP A 7 12.45 -2.28 -6.11
N SER A 8 11.32 -2.94 -5.84
CA SER A 8 11.18 -3.87 -4.71
C SER A 8 11.91 -5.18 -4.95
N ASN A 9 12.36 -5.82 -3.85
CA ASN A 9 12.93 -7.16 -3.86
C ASN A 9 11.89 -8.28 -3.75
N LEU A 10 10.61 -7.94 -3.53
CA LEU A 10 9.53 -8.93 -3.43
C LEU A 10 9.10 -9.39 -4.81
N GLU A 11 8.81 -10.68 -4.92
CA GLU A 11 8.32 -11.35 -6.13
C GLU A 11 6.87 -11.83 -5.92
N ALA A 12 6.18 -12.14 -7.03
CA ALA A 12 4.82 -12.68 -6.97
C ALA A 12 4.77 -13.98 -6.17
N GLY A 13 3.85 -14.05 -5.20
CA GLY A 13 3.67 -15.17 -4.27
C GLY A 13 4.49 -15.06 -3.00
N ASP A 14 5.38 -14.08 -2.86
CA ASP A 14 6.07 -13.84 -1.60
C ASP A 14 5.08 -13.43 -0.51
N VAL A 15 5.34 -13.91 0.72
CA VAL A 15 4.56 -13.55 1.90
C VAL A 15 4.88 -12.11 2.29
N ALA A 16 3.85 -11.36 2.67
CA ALA A 16 4.03 -10.01 3.18
C ALA A 16 4.93 -10.02 4.42
N PRO A 17 6.01 -9.22 4.45
CA PRO A 17 6.79 -9.05 5.66
C PRO A 17 5.94 -8.52 6.82
N ASP A 18 6.13 -9.08 8.03
CA ASP A 18 5.42 -8.67 9.22
C ASP A 18 5.74 -7.23 9.62
N PHE A 19 4.76 -6.57 10.21
CA PHE A 19 4.96 -5.26 10.83
C PHE A 19 4.11 -5.09 12.09
N GLU A 20 4.52 -4.17 12.95
CA GLU A 20 3.75 -3.64 14.07
C GLU A 20 3.94 -2.13 14.08
N LEU A 21 2.94 -1.38 13.62
CA LEU A 21 3.03 0.06 13.42
C LEU A 21 1.87 0.81 14.08
N PRO A 22 2.13 2.02 14.64
CA PRO A 22 1.08 2.88 15.18
C PRO A 22 0.27 3.54 14.06
N GLY A 23 -1.05 3.47 14.18
CA GLY A 23 -2.02 4.19 13.36
C GLY A 23 -2.33 5.59 13.90
N VAL A 24 -2.74 6.48 13.00
CA VAL A 24 -3.11 7.86 13.35
C VAL A 24 -4.31 7.95 14.29
N ASP A 25 -5.13 6.93 14.36
CA ASP A 25 -6.28 6.76 15.27
C ASP A 25 -5.87 6.38 16.70
N GLY A 26 -4.61 6.02 16.92
CA GLY A 26 -4.03 5.62 18.21
C GLY A 26 -4.00 4.12 18.44
N GLU A 27 -4.48 3.31 17.51
CA GLU A 27 -4.38 1.85 17.55
C GLU A 27 -3.02 1.38 17.00
N THR A 28 -2.66 0.14 17.28
CA THR A 28 -1.48 -0.51 16.70
C THR A 28 -1.94 -1.58 15.71
N TYR A 29 -1.36 -1.58 14.53
CA TYR A 29 -1.72 -2.45 13.44
C TYR A 29 -0.61 -3.45 13.10
N THR A 30 -1.03 -4.67 12.79
CA THR A 30 -0.22 -5.77 12.27
C THR A 30 -0.91 -6.35 11.04
N LEU A 31 -0.32 -7.30 10.35
CA LEU A 31 -1.01 -8.04 9.27
C LEU A 31 -2.30 -8.70 9.76
N ASP A 32 -2.30 -9.24 11.00
CA ASP A 32 -3.49 -9.87 11.60
C ASP A 32 -4.67 -8.89 11.77
N SER A 33 -4.42 -7.59 11.81
CA SER A 33 -5.47 -6.57 11.89
C SER A 33 -6.38 -6.55 10.65
N PHE A 34 -5.91 -7.12 9.55
CA PHE A 34 -6.59 -7.18 8.25
C PHE A 34 -6.94 -8.61 7.82
N ALA A 35 -6.89 -9.57 8.75
CA ALA A 35 -7.10 -10.98 8.44
C ALA A 35 -8.52 -11.32 7.93
N ASP A 36 -9.49 -10.46 8.20
CA ASP A 36 -10.87 -10.62 7.72
C ASP A 36 -11.07 -10.15 6.26
N ASP A 37 -10.12 -9.39 5.70
CA ASP A 37 -10.17 -8.87 4.34
C ASP A 37 -9.66 -9.91 3.31
N GLU A 38 -10.25 -9.91 2.11
CA GLU A 38 -9.81 -10.79 1.00
C GLU A 38 -8.50 -10.32 0.37
N ALA A 39 -8.21 -9.03 0.46
CA ALA A 39 -6.97 -8.44 -0.04
C ALA A 39 -6.49 -7.29 0.83
N LEU A 40 -5.19 -7.02 0.79
CA LEU A 40 -4.53 -5.93 1.47
C LEU A 40 -3.73 -5.10 0.47
N LEU A 41 -4.12 -3.84 0.29
CA LEU A 41 -3.36 -2.86 -0.48
C LEU A 41 -2.52 -2.02 0.49
N LEU A 42 -1.23 -2.35 0.60
CA LEU A 42 -0.24 -1.52 1.30
C LEU A 42 0.36 -0.50 0.34
N VAL A 43 0.36 0.76 0.73
CA VAL A 43 0.97 1.83 -0.07
C VAL A 43 1.94 2.61 0.79
N PHE A 44 3.24 2.54 0.49
CA PHE A 44 4.18 3.48 1.07
C PHE A 44 3.91 4.85 0.47
N THR A 45 3.47 5.77 1.31
CA THR A 45 2.98 7.09 0.91
C THR A 45 3.47 8.17 1.86
N CYS A 46 3.18 9.43 1.58
CA CYS A 46 3.55 10.53 2.45
C CYS A 46 2.70 11.77 2.17
N ASN A 47 2.72 12.73 3.09
CA ASN A 47 1.91 13.94 2.95
C ASN A 47 2.52 14.96 1.98
N HIS A 48 3.85 15.18 2.03
CA HIS A 48 4.46 16.31 1.32
C HIS A 48 4.75 16.07 -0.17
N CYS A 49 4.72 14.80 -0.65
CA CYS A 49 5.09 14.47 -2.03
C CYS A 49 3.94 14.72 -3.01
N PRO A 50 4.11 15.53 -4.06
CA PRO A 50 3.06 15.76 -5.06
C PRO A 50 2.60 14.50 -5.79
N TYR A 51 3.49 13.53 -6.00
CA TYR A 51 3.14 12.24 -6.59
C TYR A 51 2.22 11.43 -5.68
N ALA A 52 2.47 11.43 -4.36
CA ALA A 52 1.59 10.77 -3.40
C ALA A 52 0.24 11.52 -3.29
N GLN A 53 0.28 12.86 -3.19
CA GLN A 53 -0.93 13.68 -3.12
C GLN A 53 -1.86 13.48 -4.32
N ALA A 54 -1.32 13.31 -5.52
CA ALA A 54 -2.09 13.05 -6.73
C ALA A 54 -2.85 11.71 -6.71
N LYS A 55 -2.56 10.82 -5.74
CA LYS A 55 -3.20 9.51 -5.60
C LYS A 55 -4.13 9.41 -4.37
N PHE A 56 -4.24 10.45 -3.56
CA PHE A 56 -5.08 10.42 -2.35
C PHE A 56 -6.54 10.16 -2.67
N ASP A 57 -7.09 10.86 -3.67
CA ASP A 57 -8.49 10.68 -4.06
C ASP A 57 -8.75 9.25 -4.54
N LEU A 58 -7.87 8.69 -5.36
CA LEU A 58 -7.98 7.30 -5.82
C LEU A 58 -7.94 6.32 -4.65
N LEU A 59 -6.99 6.48 -3.73
CA LEU A 59 -6.87 5.58 -2.56
C LEU A 59 -8.07 5.70 -1.62
N ASN A 60 -8.58 6.92 -1.41
CA ASN A 60 -9.81 7.16 -0.65
C ASN A 60 -11.04 6.52 -1.31
N GLU A 61 -11.14 6.62 -2.65
CA GLU A 61 -12.19 5.96 -3.41
C GLU A 61 -12.11 4.43 -3.28
N LEU A 62 -10.91 3.85 -3.37
CA LEU A 62 -10.72 2.41 -3.23
C LEU A 62 -11.16 1.92 -1.84
N ALA A 63 -10.75 2.61 -0.76
CA ALA A 63 -11.17 2.29 0.60
C ALA A 63 -12.70 2.39 0.80
N ALA A 64 -13.36 3.31 0.09
CA ALA A 64 -14.82 3.48 0.19
C ALA A 64 -15.63 2.52 -0.68
N GLU A 65 -15.05 1.98 -1.75
CA GLU A 65 -15.75 1.16 -2.74
C GLU A 65 -15.61 -0.34 -2.51
N TYR A 66 -14.50 -0.79 -1.92
CA TYR A 66 -14.19 -2.20 -1.74
C TYR A 66 -14.24 -2.60 -0.27
N ASP A 67 -15.38 -3.15 0.18
CA ASP A 67 -15.59 -3.57 1.58
C ASP A 67 -14.71 -4.77 2.01
N ASP A 68 -14.18 -5.55 1.05
CA ASP A 68 -13.39 -6.75 1.30
C ASP A 68 -11.88 -6.53 1.03
N VAL A 69 -11.45 -5.27 0.89
CA VAL A 69 -10.06 -4.88 0.65
C VAL A 69 -9.63 -3.80 1.63
N ALA A 70 -8.66 -4.09 2.48
CA ALA A 70 -8.06 -3.08 3.32
C ALA A 70 -7.08 -2.20 2.53
N VAL A 71 -7.29 -0.89 2.53
CA VAL A 71 -6.38 0.12 1.94
C VAL A 71 -5.59 0.79 3.04
N VAL A 72 -4.29 0.51 3.11
CA VAL A 72 -3.41 0.93 4.20
C VAL A 72 -2.27 1.78 3.66
N GLY A 73 -2.17 3.01 4.15
CA GLY A 73 -1.03 3.89 3.88
C GLY A 73 0.04 3.74 4.96
N ILE A 74 1.31 3.68 4.57
CA ILE A 74 2.46 3.69 5.49
C ILE A 74 3.36 4.86 5.14
N ASN A 75 3.62 5.75 6.11
CA ASN A 75 4.52 6.90 5.92
C ASN A 75 5.86 6.64 6.64
N PRO A 76 6.94 6.39 5.87
CA PRO A 76 8.28 6.12 6.41
C PRO A 76 9.18 7.35 6.44
N ASN A 77 8.75 8.51 5.93
CA ASN A 77 9.65 9.64 5.73
C ASN A 77 10.21 10.24 7.04
N ASP A 78 11.43 10.73 6.99
CA ASP A 78 12.04 11.50 8.06
C ASP A 78 11.21 12.77 8.38
N ALA A 79 10.55 12.76 9.52
CA ALA A 79 9.68 13.84 9.97
C ALA A 79 10.45 15.03 10.60
N GLU A 80 11.73 14.86 10.96
CA GLU A 80 12.56 15.95 11.45
C GLU A 80 12.93 16.90 10.31
N GLU A 81 13.29 16.34 9.16
CA GLU A 81 13.61 17.12 7.95
C GLU A 81 12.34 17.52 7.18
N TYR A 82 11.29 16.71 7.25
CA TYR A 82 10.00 16.90 6.53
C TYR A 82 8.82 16.92 7.51
N PRO A 83 8.57 18.03 8.23
CA PRO A 83 7.53 18.10 9.27
C PRO A 83 6.10 17.81 8.79
N ASP A 84 5.80 18.01 7.51
CA ASP A 84 4.51 17.65 6.91
C ASP A 84 4.24 16.13 6.94
N ASP A 85 5.27 15.32 7.13
CA ASP A 85 5.19 13.86 7.29
C ASP A 85 5.24 13.40 8.74
N SER A 86 5.19 14.34 9.70
CA SER A 86 5.11 14.01 11.12
C SER A 86 3.81 13.29 11.46
N PHE A 87 3.85 12.50 12.53
CA PHE A 87 2.66 11.77 13.00
C PHE A 87 1.50 12.71 13.35
N GLU A 88 1.80 13.92 13.83
CA GLU A 88 0.79 14.97 14.09
C GLU A 88 0.15 15.46 12.78
N ALA A 89 0.96 15.76 11.76
CA ALA A 89 0.46 16.16 10.43
C ALA A 89 -0.36 15.05 9.76
N MET A 90 0.05 13.79 9.89
CA MET A 90 -0.74 12.65 9.39
C MET A 90 -2.13 12.60 10.05
N ARG A 91 -2.22 12.81 11.38
CA ARG A 91 -3.48 12.90 12.11
C ARG A 91 -4.36 14.06 11.64
N GLU A 92 -3.77 15.23 11.41
CA GLU A 92 -4.48 16.40 10.91
C GLU A 92 -5.07 16.13 9.51
N TRP A 93 -4.31 15.52 8.62
CA TRP A 93 -4.76 15.23 7.25
C TRP A 93 -5.85 14.16 7.17
N THR A 94 -5.85 13.24 8.13
CA THR A 94 -6.95 12.28 8.29
C THR A 94 -8.18 12.96 8.89
N ALA A 95 -7.99 13.80 9.91
CA ALA A 95 -9.09 14.50 10.58
C ALA A 95 -9.82 15.51 9.67
N ASP A 96 -9.12 16.14 8.73
CA ASP A 96 -9.72 17.08 7.76
C ASP A 96 -10.25 16.41 6.48
N GLY A 97 -10.11 15.08 6.37
CA GLY A 97 -10.67 14.28 5.30
C GLY A 97 -9.85 14.20 4.01
N ARG A 98 -8.61 14.71 4.01
CA ARG A 98 -7.71 14.53 2.87
C ARG A 98 -7.30 13.08 2.68
N ILE A 99 -7.14 12.34 3.77
CA ILE A 99 -6.80 10.91 3.81
C ILE A 99 -7.92 10.17 4.54
N GLN A 100 -8.51 9.19 3.85
CA GLN A 100 -9.64 8.40 4.32
C GLN A 100 -9.40 6.90 4.06
N TYR A 101 -8.15 6.46 4.24
CA TYR A 101 -7.77 5.04 4.16
C TYR A 101 -8.33 4.27 5.35
N ASP A 102 -8.40 2.95 5.25
CA ASP A 102 -8.80 2.07 6.37
C ASP A 102 -7.82 2.18 7.53
N ALA A 103 -6.52 2.34 7.24
CA ALA A 103 -5.52 2.71 8.22
C ALA A 103 -4.41 3.60 7.61
N TYR A 104 -3.90 4.55 8.39
CA TYR A 104 -2.72 5.34 8.03
C TYR A 104 -1.67 5.20 9.13
N LEU A 105 -0.56 4.55 8.79
CA LEU A 105 0.44 4.06 9.74
C LEU A 105 1.76 4.83 9.64
N ARG A 106 2.46 4.95 10.76
CA ARG A 106 3.77 5.60 10.84
C ARG A 106 4.88 4.55 10.99
N ASP A 107 5.78 4.46 10.02
CA ASP A 107 7.03 3.71 10.11
C ASP A 107 8.20 4.68 10.45
N GLU A 108 8.29 5.06 11.73
CA GLU A 108 9.32 6.00 12.19
C GLU A 108 10.74 5.42 12.10
N SER A 109 10.85 4.11 12.29
CA SER A 109 12.13 3.40 12.19
C SER A 109 12.60 3.19 10.77
N GLN A 110 11.69 3.31 9.80
CA GLN A 110 11.92 3.01 8.38
C GLN A 110 12.28 1.53 8.10
N ALA A 111 12.15 0.68 9.12
CA ALA A 111 12.50 -0.73 9.01
C ALA A 111 11.52 -1.49 8.10
N VAL A 112 10.22 -1.18 8.20
CA VAL A 112 9.19 -1.80 7.37
C VAL A 112 9.37 -1.41 5.90
N ALA A 113 9.58 -0.12 5.61
CA ALA A 113 9.86 0.33 4.25
C ALA A 113 11.11 -0.35 3.66
N ALA A 114 12.17 -0.52 4.45
CA ALA A 114 13.39 -1.20 4.04
C ALA A 114 13.15 -2.70 3.77
N GLU A 115 12.35 -3.38 4.59
CA GLU A 115 12.04 -4.81 4.45
C GLU A 115 11.20 -5.10 3.21
N TYR A 116 10.22 -4.25 2.91
CA TYR A 116 9.44 -4.31 1.66
C TYR A 116 10.26 -3.88 0.41
N GLY A 117 11.43 -3.30 0.61
CA GLY A 117 12.23 -2.75 -0.48
C GLY A 117 11.60 -1.51 -1.12
N ALA A 118 10.74 -0.79 -0.40
CA ALA A 118 10.14 0.44 -0.88
C ALA A 118 11.20 1.54 -1.01
N VAL A 119 11.22 2.25 -2.13
CA VAL A 119 12.21 3.30 -2.42
C VAL A 119 11.60 4.66 -2.75
N CYS A 120 10.32 4.69 -3.06
CA CYS A 120 9.60 5.92 -3.43
C CYS A 120 8.21 5.99 -2.80
N THR A 121 7.56 7.15 -2.95
CA THR A 121 6.17 7.37 -2.57
C THR A 121 5.41 8.04 -3.73
N PRO A 122 4.27 7.47 -4.19
CA PRO A 122 3.65 6.23 -3.70
C PRO A 122 4.35 4.96 -4.21
N ASP A 123 4.40 3.91 -3.39
CA ASP A 123 4.87 2.59 -3.77
C ASP A 123 3.86 1.53 -3.30
N PRO A 124 2.98 1.03 -4.19
CA PRO A 124 1.90 0.13 -3.81
C PRO A 124 2.26 -1.35 -3.95
N PHE A 125 1.75 -2.14 -3.00
CA PHE A 125 1.85 -3.59 -2.92
C PHE A 125 0.45 -4.15 -2.65
N LEU A 126 -0.08 -4.98 -3.55
CA LEU A 126 -1.35 -5.66 -3.37
C LEU A 126 -1.09 -7.13 -3.02
N PHE A 127 -1.62 -7.55 -1.89
CA PHE A 127 -1.56 -8.92 -1.41
C PHE A 127 -2.95 -9.54 -1.43
N GLU A 128 -3.05 -10.82 -1.79
CA GLU A 128 -4.24 -11.63 -1.58
C GLU A 128 -4.15 -12.38 -0.25
N ASN A 129 -5.27 -12.55 0.44
CA ASN A 129 -5.36 -13.36 1.63
C ASN A 129 -5.63 -14.82 1.25
N SER A 130 -4.70 -15.71 1.55
CA SER A 130 -4.77 -17.12 1.18
C SER A 130 -5.93 -17.86 1.86
N GLU A 131 -6.37 -17.46 3.07
CA GLU A 131 -7.50 -18.04 3.78
C GLU A 131 -8.84 -17.67 3.15
N ALA A 132 -9.05 -16.41 2.82
CA ALA A 132 -10.29 -15.95 2.19
C ALA A 132 -10.52 -16.66 0.86
N ARG A 133 -9.46 -16.87 0.06
CA ARG A 133 -9.50 -17.66 -1.19
C ARG A 133 -9.86 -19.13 -0.96
N SER A 134 -9.46 -19.72 0.16
CA SER A 134 -9.82 -21.10 0.54
C SER A 134 -11.31 -21.25 0.86
N ALA A 135 -11.94 -20.22 1.41
CA ALA A 135 -13.37 -20.22 1.75
C ALA A 135 -14.27 -20.13 0.50
N SER A 136 -13.82 -19.49 -0.58
CA SER A 136 -14.56 -19.35 -1.85
C SER A 136 -14.53 -20.59 -2.77
N GLY A 137 -13.80 -21.65 -2.40
CA GLY A 137 -13.89 -22.98 -3.04
C GLY A 137 -12.96 -23.21 -4.23
N ASN A 138 -12.02 -22.32 -4.52
CA ASN A 138 -11.06 -22.47 -5.62
C ASN A 138 -9.65 -22.84 -5.11
N ARG A 139 -9.54 -23.99 -4.46
CA ARG A 139 -8.35 -24.46 -3.76
C ARG A 139 -7.34 -25.09 -4.71
N THR A 140 -6.13 -24.58 -4.80
CA THR A 140 -4.95 -25.39 -5.13
C THR A 140 -4.39 -25.95 -3.83
N GLN A 141 -4.40 -27.28 -3.68
CA GLN A 141 -3.86 -27.99 -2.51
C GLN A 141 -2.32 -27.86 -2.48
N SER A 142 -1.81 -26.90 -1.73
CA SER A 142 -0.49 -27.00 -1.11
C SER A 142 -0.70 -26.78 0.39
N GLY A 143 -0.38 -27.81 1.19
CA GLY A 143 -0.65 -27.76 2.62
C GLY A 143 0.21 -26.75 3.35
N ASP A 144 -0.31 -26.27 4.47
CA ASP A 144 0.26 -25.33 5.44
C ASP A 144 0.16 -23.83 5.05
N ASP A 145 -0.96 -23.38 4.47
CA ASP A 145 -1.30 -21.96 4.26
C ASP A 145 -2.22 -21.50 5.42
N ASP A 146 -1.63 -21.11 6.52
CA ASP A 146 -2.34 -20.46 7.64
C ASP A 146 -2.36 -18.94 7.40
N GLY A 147 -3.44 -18.40 6.76
CA GLY A 147 -3.79 -16.98 6.78
C GLY A 147 -2.71 -15.99 6.30
N GLU A 148 -1.92 -16.33 5.32
CA GLU A 148 -0.83 -15.48 4.85
C GLU A 148 -1.27 -14.56 3.71
N PHE A 149 -0.89 -13.27 3.80
CA PHE A 149 -0.97 -12.33 2.71
C PHE A 149 0.14 -12.56 1.69
N ARG A 150 -0.21 -12.89 0.44
CA ARG A 150 0.75 -13.17 -0.65
C ARG A 150 0.69 -12.10 -1.72
N LEU A 151 1.86 -11.60 -2.13
CA LEU A 151 2.00 -10.55 -3.14
C LEU A 151 1.48 -11.02 -4.50
N VAL A 152 0.51 -10.30 -5.04
CA VAL A 152 -0.10 -10.57 -6.35
C VAL A 152 0.10 -9.47 -7.36
N TYR A 153 0.40 -8.25 -6.90
CA TYR A 153 0.73 -7.13 -7.77
C TYR A 153 1.59 -6.11 -7.03
N GLN A 154 2.66 -5.67 -7.69
CA GLN A 154 3.49 -4.55 -7.29
C GLN A 154 3.77 -3.69 -8.51
N GLY A 155 3.38 -2.42 -8.47
CA GLY A 155 3.49 -1.55 -9.62
C GLY A 155 2.66 -0.29 -9.48
N ARG A 156 2.53 0.48 -10.56
CA ARG A 156 1.80 1.75 -10.55
C ARG A 156 0.32 1.58 -10.27
N LEU A 157 -0.27 2.56 -9.58
CA LEU A 157 -1.72 2.58 -9.29
C LEU A 157 -2.55 2.82 -10.57
N ASP A 158 -2.05 3.70 -11.45
CA ASP A 158 -2.68 4.07 -12.71
C ASP A 158 -1.63 4.45 -13.77
N ASP A 159 -2.06 4.87 -14.96
CA ASP A 159 -1.19 5.24 -16.08
C ASP A 159 -0.72 6.71 -16.09
N ALA A 160 -1.17 7.53 -15.12
CA ALA A 160 -0.71 8.91 -14.95
C ALA A 160 0.67 8.94 -14.28
N LEU A 161 1.69 9.29 -15.04
CA LEU A 161 3.08 9.26 -14.60
C LEU A 161 3.53 10.51 -13.87
N ASN A 162 2.82 11.62 -14.00
CA ASN A 162 3.12 12.88 -13.32
C ASN A 162 1.89 13.36 -12.52
N PRO A 163 2.08 14.17 -11.48
CA PRO A 163 0.98 14.64 -10.65
C PRO A 163 -0.12 15.42 -11.39
N GLU A 164 0.25 16.08 -12.49
CA GLU A 164 -0.66 16.87 -13.33
C GLU A 164 -1.37 16.07 -14.44
N ASP A 165 -0.97 14.81 -14.64
CA ASP A 165 -1.58 13.95 -15.66
C ASP A 165 -2.92 13.39 -15.15
N GLU A 166 -3.91 13.31 -16.03
CA GLU A 166 -5.18 12.64 -15.73
C GLU A 166 -5.09 11.16 -16.12
N PRO A 167 -5.37 10.21 -15.20
CA PRO A 167 -5.32 8.79 -15.52
C PRO A 167 -6.44 8.40 -16.49
N THR A 168 -6.12 7.49 -17.42
CA THR A 168 -7.09 6.88 -18.33
C THR A 168 -7.29 5.40 -18.03
N ARG A 169 -6.37 4.79 -17.27
CA ARG A 169 -6.42 3.40 -16.83
C ARG A 169 -5.96 3.27 -15.40
N PHE A 170 -6.71 2.52 -14.60
CA PHE A 170 -6.44 2.25 -13.18
C PHE A 170 -5.98 0.81 -12.99
N HIS A 171 -4.66 0.57 -13.07
CA HIS A 171 -4.07 -0.76 -12.94
C HIS A 171 -4.44 -1.42 -11.61
N ILE A 172 -4.47 -0.64 -10.52
CA ILE A 172 -4.79 -1.17 -9.20
C ILE A 172 -6.24 -1.68 -9.11
N ARG A 173 -7.20 -1.00 -9.76
CA ARG A 173 -8.60 -1.47 -9.81
C ARG A 173 -8.72 -2.79 -10.55
N GLU A 174 -8.03 -2.92 -11.71
CA GLU A 174 -8.00 -4.18 -12.47
C GLU A 174 -7.38 -5.32 -11.64
N ALA A 175 -6.34 -5.03 -10.86
CA ALA A 175 -5.70 -6.01 -9.98
C ALA A 175 -6.62 -6.44 -8.84
N ILE A 176 -7.27 -5.50 -8.14
CA ILE A 176 -8.23 -5.77 -7.06
C ILE A 176 -9.41 -6.58 -7.59
N ASP A 177 -10.01 -6.17 -8.72
CA ASP A 177 -11.13 -6.86 -9.33
C ASP A 177 -10.79 -8.32 -9.70
N ALA A 178 -9.57 -8.58 -10.19
CA ALA A 178 -9.11 -9.94 -10.47
C ALA A 178 -8.98 -10.77 -9.18
N VAL A 179 -8.40 -10.20 -8.10
CA VAL A 179 -8.29 -10.89 -6.80
C VAL A 179 -9.66 -11.26 -6.27
N LEU A 180 -10.60 -10.30 -6.19
CA LEU A 180 -11.95 -10.53 -5.67
C LEU A 180 -12.77 -11.49 -6.55
N ALA A 181 -12.47 -11.58 -7.86
CA ALA A 181 -13.05 -12.58 -8.75
C ALA A 181 -12.41 -13.97 -8.60
N GLY A 182 -11.36 -14.12 -7.79
CA GLY A 182 -10.58 -15.36 -7.67
C GLY A 182 -9.75 -15.68 -8.91
N GLU A 183 -9.46 -14.67 -9.73
CA GLU A 183 -8.68 -14.77 -10.96
C GLU A 183 -7.21 -14.41 -10.70
N GLU A 184 -6.31 -14.86 -11.58
CA GLU A 184 -4.91 -14.47 -11.53
C GLU A 184 -4.76 -13.02 -12.02
N VAL A 185 -3.95 -12.22 -11.30
CA VAL A 185 -3.61 -10.85 -11.71
C VAL A 185 -2.63 -10.92 -12.88
N ALA A 186 -3.16 -10.86 -14.11
CA ALA A 186 -2.38 -10.97 -15.35
C ALA A 186 -1.81 -9.62 -15.85
N LEU A 187 -1.57 -8.67 -14.93
CA LEU A 187 -1.01 -7.36 -15.25
C LEU A 187 0.53 -7.41 -15.25
N ALA A 188 1.14 -6.68 -16.21
CA ALA A 188 2.56 -6.42 -16.13
C ALA A 188 2.86 -5.50 -14.93
N TRP A 189 3.88 -5.81 -14.17
CA TRP A 189 4.34 -5.00 -13.04
C TRP A 189 5.14 -3.81 -13.56
N GLU A 190 4.41 -2.77 -13.98
CA GLU A 190 5.02 -1.52 -14.41
C GLU A 190 5.37 -0.69 -13.18
N PRO A 191 6.64 -0.25 -13.01
CA PRO A 191 7.08 0.39 -11.77
C PRO A 191 6.28 1.66 -11.47
N SER A 192 5.94 1.84 -10.19
CA SER A 192 5.40 3.09 -9.68
C SER A 192 6.43 4.20 -9.80
N ARG A 193 5.98 5.43 -9.97
CA ARG A 193 6.83 6.62 -10.03
C ARG A 193 6.48 7.56 -8.90
N GLY A 194 7.49 8.04 -8.18
CA GLY A 194 7.29 8.92 -7.05
C GLY A 194 8.53 9.68 -6.62
N CYS A 195 8.43 10.35 -5.49
CA CYS A 195 9.57 10.94 -4.81
C CYS A 195 10.32 9.87 -4.02
N SER A 196 11.65 9.94 -3.97
CA SER A 196 12.42 9.06 -3.08
C SER A 196 11.92 9.13 -1.65
N ILE A 197 11.86 8.01 -0.94
CA ILE A 197 11.70 7.98 0.52
C ILE A 197 12.80 8.85 1.15
N LYS A 198 12.44 9.59 2.19
CA LYS A 198 13.34 10.45 2.94
C LYS A 198 13.88 9.65 4.11
N TRP A 199 15.01 8.98 3.85
CA TRP A 199 15.69 8.19 4.86
C TRP A 199 16.35 9.10 5.90
N THR A 200 16.28 8.71 7.17
CA THR A 200 17.04 9.35 8.24
C THR A 200 18.55 9.17 7.99
N ALA A 201 19.34 10.21 8.26
CA ALA A 201 20.80 10.09 8.20
C ALA A 201 21.30 9.29 9.42
N ASP A 202 22.20 8.34 9.20
CA ASP A 202 22.94 7.62 10.24
C ASP A 202 23.77 8.55 11.15
#